data_222f71ce895350302cdc54f97f8e9872
#
_entry.id   222f71ce895350302cdc54f97f8e9872
#
_cell.length_a   1.000
_cell.length_b   1.000
_cell.length_c   1.000
_cell.angle_alpha   90.00
_cell.angle_beta   90.00
_cell.angle_gamma   90.00
#
_symmetry.space_group_name_H-M   'P 1'
#
loop_
_entity.id
_entity.type
_entity.pdbx_description
1 polymer ?
#
loop_
_entity_poly.entity_id
_entity_poly.type
_entity_poly.pdbx_seq_one_letter_code
_entity_poly.pdbx_strand_id
1 'polypeptide(L)'
;DKPILWKGAKMGCIRHKHKIYYASEAANEGREYNRRGAYRLYIGEEIHARIGHSGREKIVHLKDLSNTGFAFIYKEELKDADGAFVYMTYMAQYEKKVTEIALFGKIVRTMPLDDGRFLYGCALMKKNEMIGHYINQKQMEQLAKKNERLKK
;
A
#
# COMPACT_ATOMS: atom_id res chain seq x y z
N ASP A 1 -3.30 12.62 7.39
CA ASP A 1 -2.80 12.76 8.76
C ASP A 1 -2.01 11.52 9.13
N LYS A 2 -0.85 11.72 9.77
CA LYS A 2 -0.04 10.62 10.28
C LYS A 2 -0.55 10.22 11.66
N PRO A 3 -0.67 8.92 11.96
CA PRO A 3 -1.04 8.48 13.29
C PRO A 3 0.03 8.85 14.31
N ILE A 4 -0.41 9.18 15.52
CA ILE A 4 0.47 9.52 16.63
C ILE A 4 0.40 8.37 17.64
N LEU A 5 1.56 7.92 18.12
CA LEU A 5 1.70 6.89 19.13
C LEU A 5 2.08 7.55 20.47
N TRP A 6 1.28 7.30 21.50
CA TRP A 6 1.62 7.58 22.90
C TRP A 6 1.92 6.26 23.63
N LYS A 7 3.08 6.18 24.25
CA LYS A 7 3.40 5.03 25.12
C LYS A 7 2.89 5.32 26.55
N GLY A 8 2.26 4.32 27.14
CA GLY A 8 1.79 4.42 28.52
C GLY A 8 0.57 5.33 28.72
N ALA A 9 -0.21 5.59 27.67
CA ALA A 9 -1.46 6.33 27.81
C ALA A 9 -2.49 5.54 28.63
N LYS A 10 -3.09 6.18 29.64
CA LYS A 10 -4.24 5.64 30.37
C LYS A 10 -5.51 6.11 29.67
N MET A 11 -6.43 5.21 29.43
CA MET A 11 -7.74 5.55 28.88
C MET A 11 -8.81 5.40 29.94
N GLY A 12 -9.66 6.42 30.06
CA GLY A 12 -10.82 6.43 30.92
C GLY A 12 -12.10 6.63 30.13
N CYS A 13 -13.22 6.20 30.70
CA CYS A 13 -14.55 6.42 30.15
C CYS A 13 -15.31 7.33 31.13
N ILE A 14 -15.80 8.47 30.66
CA ILE A 14 -16.55 9.44 31.45
C ILE A 14 -17.97 9.51 30.88
N ARG A 15 -18.97 9.31 31.75
CA ARG A 15 -20.37 9.52 31.36
C ARG A 15 -20.81 10.91 31.82
N HIS A 16 -21.23 11.74 30.90
CA HIS A 16 -21.77 13.07 31.18
C HIS A 16 -23.02 13.33 30.32
N LYS A 17 -24.12 13.79 30.96
CA LYS A 17 -25.42 14.09 30.30
C LYS A 17 -25.86 13.03 29.27
N HIS A 18 -25.91 11.75 29.70
CA HIS A 18 -26.29 10.60 28.88
C HIS A 18 -25.35 10.28 27.68
N LYS A 19 -24.21 10.94 27.57
CA LYS A 19 -23.19 10.67 26.56
C LYS A 19 -21.94 10.05 27.20
N ILE A 20 -21.30 9.18 26.45
CA ILE A 20 -20.03 8.55 26.83
C ILE A 20 -18.91 9.29 26.14
N TYR A 21 -17.92 9.73 26.91
CA TYR A 21 -16.69 10.35 26.44
C TYR A 21 -15.52 9.48 26.81
N TYR A 22 -14.57 9.34 25.89
CA TYR A 22 -13.31 8.67 26.18
C TYR A 22 -12.26 9.74 26.40
N ALA A 23 -11.64 9.72 27.57
CA ALA A 23 -10.53 10.61 27.90
C ALA A 23 -9.23 9.79 27.92
N SER A 24 -8.17 10.37 27.40
CA SER A 24 -6.84 9.76 27.46
C SER A 24 -5.87 10.71 28.14
N GLU A 25 -5.08 10.19 29.06
CA GLU A 25 -3.97 10.87 29.72
C GLU A 25 -2.67 10.17 29.30
N ALA A 26 -1.73 10.91 28.73
CA ALA A 26 -0.44 10.41 28.33
C ALA A 26 0.66 11.11 29.13
N ALA A 27 1.60 10.34 29.67
CA ALA A 27 2.71 10.85 30.46
C ALA A 27 3.81 11.55 29.62
N ASN A 28 3.70 11.52 28.30
CA ASN A 28 4.70 12.06 27.38
C ASN A 28 4.07 12.60 26.10
N GLU A 29 4.86 13.34 25.33
CA GLU A 29 4.47 13.81 24.01
C GLU A 29 4.29 12.63 23.04
N GLY A 30 3.24 12.72 22.22
CA GLY A 30 2.99 11.75 21.17
C GLY A 30 4.05 11.84 20.06
N ARG A 31 4.45 10.70 19.54
CA ARG A 31 5.40 10.62 18.41
C ARG A 31 4.68 10.18 17.14
N GLU A 32 5.02 10.77 16.01
CA GLU A 32 4.54 10.26 14.72
C GLU A 32 4.88 8.77 14.58
N TYR A 33 3.87 7.97 14.31
CA TYR A 33 4.02 6.53 14.18
C TYR A 33 3.87 6.09 12.73
N ASN A 34 4.94 5.57 12.17
CA ASN A 34 4.87 4.91 10.87
C ASN A 34 4.41 3.45 11.08
N ARG A 35 3.13 3.19 10.84
CA ARG A 35 2.55 1.82 10.90
C ARG A 35 3.04 0.90 9.80
N ARG A 36 3.73 1.44 8.78
CA ARG A 36 4.17 0.67 7.64
C ARG A 36 5.59 0.18 7.87
N GLY A 37 5.76 -1.13 8.03
CA GLY A 37 7.06 -1.78 8.15
C GLY A 37 7.86 -1.81 6.84
N ALA A 38 7.20 -1.54 5.69
CA ALA A 38 7.84 -1.53 4.37
C ALA A 38 7.52 -0.24 3.61
N TYR A 39 8.52 0.24 2.89
CA TYR A 39 8.34 1.34 1.95
C TYR A 39 7.44 0.92 0.80
N ARG A 40 6.60 1.83 0.31
CA ARG A 40 5.72 1.63 -0.83
C ARG A 40 6.13 2.57 -1.96
N LEU A 41 6.56 1.98 -3.05
CA LEU A 41 6.86 2.70 -4.27
C LEU A 41 5.56 2.93 -5.03
N TYR A 42 5.23 4.20 -5.31
CA TYR A 42 4.12 4.52 -6.21
C TYR A 42 4.51 4.16 -7.65
N ILE A 43 3.64 3.45 -8.36
CA ILE A 43 3.80 3.03 -9.75
C ILE A 43 2.93 3.89 -10.66
N GLY A 44 1.60 3.81 -10.51
CA GLY A 44 0.67 4.64 -11.24
C GLY A 44 0.45 4.22 -12.71
N GLU A 45 0.57 2.93 -13.03
CA GLU A 45 0.45 2.40 -14.39
C GLU A 45 -0.73 1.44 -14.55
N GLU A 46 -1.33 1.42 -15.74
CA GLU A 46 -2.33 0.42 -16.10
C GLU A 46 -1.65 -0.87 -16.54
N ILE A 47 -2.10 -1.98 -15.99
CA ILE A 47 -1.55 -3.31 -16.30
C ILE A 47 -2.65 -4.37 -16.38
N HIS A 48 -2.35 -5.45 -17.08
CA HIS A 48 -3.23 -6.61 -17.15
C HIS A 48 -3.07 -7.48 -15.91
N ALA A 49 -4.21 -7.82 -15.27
CA ALA A 49 -4.27 -8.66 -14.08
C ALA A 49 -5.28 -9.80 -14.28
N ARG A 50 -4.94 -10.99 -13.80
CA ARG A 50 -5.86 -12.11 -13.63
C ARG A 50 -6.27 -12.18 -12.18
N ILE A 51 -7.59 -12.11 -11.91
CA ILE A 51 -8.14 -12.03 -10.56
C ILE A 51 -9.11 -13.19 -10.34
N GLY A 52 -8.90 -13.95 -9.26
CA GLY A 52 -9.72 -15.10 -8.90
C GLY A 52 -9.55 -16.28 -9.85
N HIS A 53 -10.52 -17.19 -9.80
CA HIS A 53 -10.50 -18.43 -10.60
C HIS A 53 -11.01 -18.25 -12.04
N SER A 54 -11.64 -17.12 -12.36
CA SER A 54 -12.30 -16.95 -13.66
C SER A 54 -11.34 -16.82 -14.85
N GLY A 55 -10.04 -16.65 -14.59
CA GLY A 55 -9.01 -16.58 -15.62
C GLY A 55 -9.11 -15.40 -16.59
N ARG A 56 -10.16 -14.57 -16.51
CA ARG A 56 -10.34 -13.41 -17.37
C ARG A 56 -9.40 -12.29 -16.96
N GLU A 57 -8.66 -11.78 -17.92
CA GLU A 57 -7.82 -10.62 -17.72
C GLU A 57 -8.66 -9.35 -17.55
N LYS A 58 -8.21 -8.51 -16.63
CA LYS A 58 -8.77 -7.19 -16.37
C LYS A 58 -7.65 -6.16 -16.46
N ILE A 59 -7.95 -4.99 -16.98
CA ILE A 59 -7.03 -3.85 -16.91
C ILE A 59 -7.25 -3.18 -15.57
N VAL A 60 -6.20 -3.09 -14.78
CA VAL A 60 -6.20 -2.48 -13.45
C VAL A 60 -5.11 -1.42 -13.36
N HIS A 61 -5.31 -0.44 -12.50
CA HIS A 61 -4.29 0.57 -12.24
C HIS A 61 -3.42 0.14 -11.05
N LEU A 62 -2.19 -0.33 -11.31
CA LEU A 62 -1.23 -0.66 -10.26
C LEU A 62 -0.80 0.62 -9.55
N LYS A 63 -1.26 0.79 -8.32
CA LYS A 63 -1.05 2.00 -7.54
C LYS A 63 0.32 2.04 -6.89
N ASP A 64 0.61 1.02 -6.09
CA ASP A 64 1.87 0.95 -5.34
C ASP A 64 2.37 -0.48 -5.17
N LEU A 65 3.68 -0.60 -4.94
CA LEU A 65 4.40 -1.85 -4.75
C LEU A 65 5.33 -1.74 -3.54
N SER A 66 5.40 -2.82 -2.76
CA SER A 66 6.32 -2.97 -1.62
C SER A 66 6.89 -4.39 -1.54
N ASN A 67 7.87 -4.62 -0.67
CA ASN A 67 8.45 -5.95 -0.45
C ASN A 67 7.45 -6.98 0.11
N THR A 68 6.31 -6.54 0.64
CA THR A 68 5.33 -7.41 1.28
C THR A 68 4.00 -7.47 0.55
N GLY A 69 3.77 -6.59 -0.42
CA GLY A 69 2.49 -6.51 -1.12
C GLY A 69 2.44 -5.42 -2.18
N PHE A 70 1.31 -5.36 -2.83
CA PHE A 70 1.01 -4.34 -3.83
C PHE A 70 -0.44 -3.89 -3.69
N ALA A 71 -0.78 -2.74 -4.27
CA ALA A 71 -2.15 -2.26 -4.33
C ALA A 71 -2.51 -1.87 -5.76
N PHE A 72 -3.74 -2.15 -6.15
CA PHE A 72 -4.28 -1.73 -7.43
C PHE A 72 -5.67 -1.10 -7.28
N ILE A 73 -6.05 -0.29 -8.25
CA ILE A 73 -7.38 0.31 -8.34
C ILE A 73 -8.11 -0.33 -9.52
N TYR A 74 -9.38 -0.65 -9.31
CA TYR A 74 -10.27 -1.15 -10.35
C TYR A 74 -11.58 -0.39 -10.34
N LYS A 75 -12.21 -0.27 -11.51
CA LYS A 75 -13.41 0.54 -11.72
C LYS A 75 -14.69 -0.01 -11.08
N GLU A 76 -14.74 -1.31 -10.83
CA GLU A 76 -15.92 -2.02 -10.34
C GLU A 76 -15.59 -2.77 -9.05
N GLU A 77 -16.59 -3.02 -8.21
CA GLU A 77 -16.44 -3.91 -7.08
C GLU A 77 -16.29 -5.36 -7.56
N LEU A 78 -15.23 -6.01 -7.11
CA LEU A 78 -14.99 -7.42 -7.39
C LEU A 78 -15.79 -8.26 -6.39
N LYS A 79 -16.73 -9.06 -6.90
CA LYS A 79 -17.45 -10.05 -6.09
C LYS A 79 -16.44 -11.06 -5.53
N ASP A 80 -16.62 -11.44 -4.26
CA ASP A 80 -15.75 -12.40 -3.55
C ASP A 80 -14.27 -12.03 -3.60
N ALA A 81 -13.98 -10.73 -3.51
CA ALA A 81 -12.61 -10.22 -3.59
C ALA A 81 -11.74 -10.66 -2.42
N ASP A 82 -12.32 -10.79 -1.21
CA ASP A 82 -11.55 -11.15 -0.03
C ASP A 82 -10.93 -12.54 -0.19
N GLY A 83 -9.64 -12.59 -0.06
CA GLY A 83 -8.87 -13.82 -0.23
C GLY A 83 -8.68 -14.27 -1.69
N ALA A 84 -9.20 -13.58 -2.69
CA ALA A 84 -8.96 -13.91 -4.09
C ALA A 84 -7.49 -13.74 -4.49
N PHE A 85 -6.99 -14.66 -5.31
CA PHE A 85 -5.64 -14.57 -5.86
C PHE A 85 -5.60 -13.58 -7.01
N VAL A 86 -4.48 -12.86 -7.09
CA VAL A 86 -4.19 -11.90 -8.15
C VAL A 86 -2.84 -12.22 -8.74
N TYR A 87 -2.79 -12.35 -10.05
CA TYR A 87 -1.56 -12.47 -10.81
C TYR A 87 -1.49 -11.35 -11.84
N MET A 88 -0.37 -10.64 -11.88
CA MET A 88 -0.09 -9.62 -12.86
C MET A 88 1.41 -9.52 -13.14
N THR A 89 1.76 -8.96 -14.29
CA THR A 89 3.14 -8.73 -14.69
C THR A 89 3.36 -7.25 -14.87
N TYR A 90 4.37 -6.72 -14.20
CA TYR A 90 4.80 -5.33 -14.31
C TYR A 90 6.11 -5.24 -15.07
N MET A 91 6.14 -4.44 -16.15
CA MET A 91 7.34 -4.20 -16.96
C MET A 91 8.12 -3.03 -16.38
N ALA A 92 9.04 -3.31 -15.47
CA ALA A 92 9.82 -2.31 -14.75
C ALA A 92 11.06 -1.88 -15.54
N GLN A 93 11.37 -0.58 -15.51
CA GLN A 93 12.67 -0.11 -15.95
C GLN A 93 13.69 -0.25 -14.82
N TYR A 94 14.54 -1.26 -14.91
CA TYR A 94 15.57 -1.59 -13.95
C TYR A 94 16.94 -1.68 -14.62
N GLU A 95 17.95 -1.00 -14.07
CA GLU A 95 19.34 -0.96 -14.61
C GLU A 95 19.42 -0.66 -16.11
N LYS A 96 18.63 0.32 -16.60
CA LYS A 96 18.51 0.71 -18.01
C LYS A 96 17.93 -0.39 -18.94
N LYS A 97 17.37 -1.45 -18.38
CA LYS A 97 16.70 -2.52 -19.11
C LYS A 97 15.26 -2.62 -18.68
N VAL A 98 14.41 -3.06 -19.59
CA VAL A 98 13.03 -3.44 -19.24
C VAL A 98 13.09 -4.84 -18.63
N THR A 99 12.63 -4.96 -17.40
CA THR A 99 12.64 -6.20 -16.64
C THR A 99 11.22 -6.56 -16.24
N GLU A 100 10.83 -7.79 -16.46
CA GLU A 100 9.54 -8.32 -16.06
C GLU A 100 9.52 -8.66 -14.56
N ILE A 101 8.58 -8.08 -13.83
CA ILE A 101 8.35 -8.38 -12.42
C ILE A 101 6.97 -9.04 -12.28
N ALA A 102 6.98 -10.34 -12.00
CA ALA A 102 5.75 -11.08 -11.72
C ALA A 102 5.26 -10.79 -10.29
N LEU A 103 4.00 -10.39 -10.18
CA LEU A 103 3.30 -10.11 -8.93
C LEU A 103 2.22 -11.17 -8.73
N PHE A 104 2.42 -12.02 -7.73
CA PHE A 104 1.42 -13.00 -7.30
C PHE A 104 1.04 -12.72 -5.86
N GLY A 105 -0.22 -12.39 -5.64
CA GLY A 105 -0.72 -11.99 -4.34
C GLY A 105 -2.13 -12.46 -4.05
N LYS A 106 -2.54 -12.23 -2.80
CA LYS A 106 -3.88 -12.50 -2.30
C LYS A 106 -4.49 -11.18 -1.82
N ILE A 107 -5.71 -10.87 -2.24
CA ILE A 107 -6.44 -9.68 -1.75
C ILE A 107 -6.69 -9.86 -0.25
N VAL A 108 -6.27 -8.87 0.53
CA VAL A 108 -6.42 -8.83 1.99
C VAL A 108 -7.17 -7.59 2.46
N ARG A 109 -7.50 -6.70 1.54
CA ARG A 109 -8.23 -5.48 1.87
C ARG A 109 -8.89 -4.91 0.62
N THR A 110 -10.16 -4.54 0.76
CA THR A 110 -10.91 -3.75 -0.22
C THR A 110 -11.34 -2.43 0.41
N MET A 111 -11.28 -1.35 -0.35
CA MET A 111 -11.70 -0.02 0.11
C MET A 111 -12.33 0.75 -1.04
N PRO A 112 -13.59 1.23 -0.90
CA PRO A 112 -14.17 2.15 -1.87
C PRO A 112 -13.42 3.47 -1.86
N LEU A 113 -13.34 4.11 -3.02
CA LEU A 113 -12.78 5.45 -3.22
C LEU A 113 -13.92 6.45 -3.50
N ASP A 114 -13.67 7.73 -3.23
CA ASP A 114 -14.66 8.81 -3.39
C ASP A 114 -15.15 8.98 -4.85
N ASP A 115 -14.36 8.52 -5.81
CA ASP A 115 -14.66 8.56 -7.25
C ASP A 115 -15.42 7.32 -7.77
N GLY A 116 -15.91 6.47 -6.87
CA GLY A 116 -16.66 5.25 -7.20
C GLY A 116 -15.83 4.06 -7.61
N ARG A 117 -14.50 4.17 -7.64
CA ARG A 117 -13.56 3.06 -7.86
C ARG A 117 -13.25 2.33 -6.56
N PHE A 118 -12.56 1.22 -6.67
CA PHE A 118 -12.16 0.40 -5.53
C PHE A 118 -10.67 0.19 -5.48
N LEU A 119 -10.10 0.37 -4.30
CA LEU A 119 -8.70 0.07 -4.01
C LEU A 119 -8.59 -1.32 -3.37
N TYR A 120 -7.79 -2.17 -3.97
CA TYR A 120 -7.50 -3.51 -3.51
C TYR A 120 -6.06 -3.60 -3.02
N GLY A 121 -5.87 -3.97 -1.75
CA GLY A 121 -4.57 -4.24 -1.17
C GLY A 121 -4.29 -5.74 -1.18
N CYS A 122 -3.14 -6.14 -1.72
CA CYS A 122 -2.71 -7.52 -1.86
C CYS A 122 -1.46 -7.80 -1.02
N ALA A 123 -1.46 -8.93 -0.32
CA ALA A 123 -0.25 -9.48 0.26
C ALA A 123 0.44 -10.38 -0.79
N LEU A 124 1.75 -10.23 -0.96
CA LEU A 124 2.54 -11.12 -1.82
C LEU A 124 2.57 -12.52 -1.25
N MET A 125 2.28 -13.51 -2.08
CA MET A 125 2.30 -14.93 -1.70
C MET A 125 3.71 -15.51 -1.70
N LYS A 126 4.62 -14.93 -2.47
CA LYS A 126 6.02 -15.33 -2.55
C LYS A 126 6.91 -14.09 -2.55
N LYS A 127 7.96 -14.11 -1.75
CA LYS A 127 9.00 -13.09 -1.82
C LYS A 127 9.65 -13.11 -3.21
N ASN A 128 9.82 -11.93 -3.77
CA ASN A 128 10.51 -11.74 -5.03
C ASN A 128 11.62 -10.72 -4.81
N GLU A 129 12.87 -11.18 -4.86
CA GLU A 129 14.05 -10.35 -4.62
C GLU A 129 14.16 -9.19 -5.61
N MET A 130 13.72 -9.40 -6.85
CA MET A 130 13.67 -8.35 -7.87
C MET A 130 12.83 -7.16 -7.45
N ILE A 131 11.73 -7.39 -6.72
CA ILE A 131 10.90 -6.29 -6.17
C ILE A 131 11.74 -5.45 -5.21
N GLY A 132 12.49 -6.09 -4.32
CA GLY A 132 13.36 -5.40 -3.35
C GLY A 132 14.44 -4.57 -4.05
N HIS A 133 15.12 -5.14 -5.00
CA HIS A 133 16.16 -4.43 -5.78
C HIS A 133 15.58 -3.26 -6.56
N TYR A 134 14.46 -3.44 -7.23
CA TYR A 134 13.77 -2.39 -7.97
C TYR A 134 13.33 -1.23 -7.07
N ILE A 135 12.70 -1.54 -5.93
CA ILE A 135 12.28 -0.53 -4.95
C ILE A 135 13.48 0.27 -4.43
N ASN A 136 14.56 -0.41 -4.05
CA ASN A 136 15.77 0.24 -3.55
C ASN A 136 16.37 1.17 -4.60
N GLN A 137 16.49 0.72 -5.86
CA GLN A 137 16.98 1.58 -6.94
C GLN A 137 16.11 2.84 -7.08
N LYS A 138 14.78 2.69 -7.11
CA LYS A 138 13.87 3.83 -7.25
C LYS A 138 13.92 4.78 -6.06
N GLN A 139 14.11 4.28 -4.84
CA GLN A 139 14.34 5.12 -3.68
C GLN A 139 15.61 5.95 -3.81
N MET A 140 16.70 5.34 -4.24
CA MET A 140 17.99 6.05 -4.44
C MET A 140 17.87 7.12 -5.52
N GLU A 141 17.19 6.83 -6.64
CA GLU A 141 16.91 7.80 -7.70
C GLU A 141 16.09 9.00 -7.17
N GLN A 142 15.08 8.75 -6.34
CA GLN A 142 14.26 9.81 -5.74
C GLN A 142 15.04 10.67 -4.75
N LEU A 143 15.90 10.05 -3.92
CA LEU A 143 16.76 10.76 -2.99
C LEU A 143 17.78 11.64 -3.71
N ALA A 144 18.40 11.14 -4.78
CA ALA A 144 19.32 11.91 -5.60
C ALA A 144 18.65 13.16 -6.19
N LYS A 145 17.48 13.01 -6.80
CA LYS A 145 16.68 14.14 -7.33
C LYS A 145 16.29 15.16 -6.27
N LYS A 146 15.96 14.71 -5.06
CA LYS A 146 15.64 15.61 -3.93
C LYS A 146 16.86 16.42 -3.50
N ASN A 147 18.01 15.78 -3.40
CA ASN A 147 19.25 16.45 -3.01
C ASN A 147 19.73 17.48 -4.05
N GLU A 148 19.53 17.21 -5.34
CA GLU A 148 19.82 18.17 -6.42
C GLU A 148 18.92 19.42 -6.33
N ARG A 149 17.66 19.27 -5.96
CA ARG A 149 16.71 20.40 -5.79
C ARG A 149 17.04 21.27 -4.57
N LEU A 150 17.65 20.70 -3.54
CA LEU A 150 18.05 21.43 -2.32
C LEU A 150 19.37 22.20 -2.50
N LYS A 151 20.12 21.93 -3.56
CA LYS A 151 21.38 22.62 -3.89
C LYS A 151 21.20 23.82 -4.84
N LYS A 152 19.99 24.00 -5.36
CA LYS A 152 19.59 25.17 -6.16
C LYS A 152 18.79 26.17 -5.31
#